data_873e3b1861bcfc09621110f2a37a2e86
#
_entry.id   873e3b1861bcfc09621110f2a37a2e86
#
_cell.length_a   1.000
_cell.length_b   1.000
_cell.length_c   1.000
_cell.angle_alpha   90.00
_cell.angle_beta   90.00
_cell.angle_gamma   90.00
#
_symmetry.space_group_name_H-M   'P 1'
#
loop_
_entity.id
_entity.type
_entity.pdbx_description
1 polymer ?
#
loop_
_entity_poly.entity_id
_entity_poly.type
_entity_poly.pdbx_seq_one_letter_code
_entity_poly.pdbx_strand_id
1 'polypeptide(L)'
;MSSFKAKKVRVTIAELVTHGKLATRAGIDGRMARAKLRHAVLTKLPDQIVGGALLRNHLKQSIEIRKIELKVANWPAKFDGIRVGHISDLHVGEMIPVSRALEAVDLLAKSKPDLVACTGDVVDLDVAGCEPVFAALGQLRASMGRFFVLGNHDLLDNEQRVMRLARESGMTTLRGETLTARGGLRIGGIDWSRTLAGNAQEVRKIVQEGNVPHLLLAHNPKAFREAAKCNVPLTLSGHTHGGQFALLPSLRKKPRAAASSVLRAGHYHQGDSHLFVTTGVGGWFPLRVNCPAEVVVITVRRG
;
A
#
# COMPACT_ATOMS: atom_id res chain seq x y z
N MET A 1 14.70 29.02 -27.67
CA MET A 1 15.43 27.97 -26.93
C MET A 1 15.77 28.52 -25.54
N SER A 2 14.92 28.27 -24.56
CA SER A 2 15.10 28.78 -23.20
C SER A 2 15.64 27.62 -22.32
N SER A 3 16.87 27.82 -21.81
CA SER A 3 17.60 26.91 -20.95
C SER A 3 17.01 26.93 -19.55
N PHE A 4 16.30 25.85 -19.17
CA PHE A 4 15.92 25.61 -17.79
C PHE A 4 17.16 25.16 -16.98
N LYS A 5 17.79 26.09 -16.26
CA LYS A 5 18.82 25.82 -15.27
C LYS A 5 18.12 25.19 -14.02
N ALA A 6 18.30 23.92 -13.81
CA ALA A 6 17.92 23.26 -12.57
C ALA A 6 18.71 23.87 -11.40
N LYS A 7 18.04 24.59 -10.50
CA LYS A 7 18.62 25.04 -9.21
C LYS A 7 18.90 23.80 -8.35
N LYS A 8 20.18 23.48 -8.14
CA LYS A 8 20.63 22.53 -7.14
C LYS A 8 20.27 23.07 -5.74
N VAL A 9 19.23 22.56 -5.12
CA VAL A 9 18.94 22.81 -3.72
C VAL A 9 19.90 21.95 -2.89
N ARG A 10 20.96 22.55 -2.37
CA ARG A 10 21.80 21.93 -1.35
C ARG A 10 21.12 22.12 0.00
N VAL A 11 20.54 21.09 0.54
CA VAL A 11 20.04 21.07 1.92
C VAL A 11 21.22 20.75 2.84
N THR A 12 21.54 21.66 3.75
CA THR A 12 22.63 21.45 4.72
C THR A 12 22.14 20.68 5.94
N ILE A 13 23.03 19.94 6.61
CA ILE A 13 22.72 19.22 7.87
C ILE A 13 22.19 20.20 8.94
N ALA A 14 22.69 21.44 8.93
CA ALA A 14 22.24 22.50 9.85
C ALA A 14 20.78 22.89 9.59
N GLU A 15 20.32 22.99 8.33
CA GLU A 15 18.92 23.24 7.98
C GLU A 15 18.00 22.08 8.43
N LEU A 16 18.45 20.84 8.27
CA LEU A 16 17.73 19.65 8.74
C LEU A 16 17.55 19.63 10.26
N VAL A 17 18.59 19.97 11.02
CA VAL A 17 18.55 20.05 12.48
C VAL A 17 17.67 21.22 12.96
N THR A 18 17.72 22.37 12.25
CA THR A 18 16.93 23.56 12.58
C THR A 18 15.43 23.30 12.33
N HIS A 19 15.07 22.65 11.22
CA HIS A 19 13.69 22.25 10.94
C HIS A 19 13.15 21.23 11.95
N GLY A 20 13.98 20.28 12.39
CA GLY A 20 13.59 19.34 13.45
C GLY A 20 13.32 20.01 14.80
N LYS A 21 14.10 21.03 15.17
CA LYS A 21 13.92 21.80 16.42
C LYS A 21 12.74 22.79 16.35
N LEU A 22 12.47 23.39 15.20
CA LEU A 22 11.31 24.26 14.98
C LEU A 22 9.99 23.50 15.01
N ALA A 23 9.94 22.28 14.46
CA ALA A 23 8.75 21.40 14.46
C ALA A 23 8.33 21.01 15.88
N THR A 24 9.29 20.78 16.79
CA THR A 24 8.99 20.49 18.21
C THR A 24 8.48 21.70 18.98
N ARG A 25 8.84 22.92 18.57
CA ARG A 25 8.41 24.17 19.23
C ARG A 25 7.03 24.69 18.79
N ALA A 26 6.62 24.37 17.57
CA ALA A 26 5.42 24.96 16.94
C ALA A 26 4.16 24.06 17.00
N GLY A 27 4.20 22.90 17.67
CA GLY A 27 3.06 21.95 17.66
C GLY A 27 2.73 21.40 16.27
N ILE A 28 3.55 21.67 15.28
CA ILE A 28 3.44 21.08 13.93
C ILE A 28 3.62 19.58 14.08
N ASP A 29 2.75 18.83 13.44
CA ASP A 29 2.71 17.38 13.54
C ASP A 29 4.11 16.76 13.35
N GLY A 30 4.72 16.33 14.44
CA GLY A 30 6.07 15.77 14.44
C GLY A 30 6.21 14.51 13.57
N ARG A 31 5.09 13.96 13.06
CA ARG A 31 5.06 12.85 12.10
C ARG A 31 5.58 13.31 10.74
N MET A 32 5.06 14.43 10.21
CA MET A 32 5.49 15.00 8.94
C MET A 32 6.97 15.42 8.99
N ALA A 33 7.41 16.09 10.05
CA ALA A 33 8.80 16.48 10.22
C ALA A 33 9.75 15.28 10.23
N ARG A 34 9.39 14.21 10.95
CA ARG A 34 10.17 12.96 10.96
C ARG A 34 10.15 12.26 9.60
N ALA A 35 9.03 12.28 8.88
CA ALA A 35 8.93 11.71 7.55
C ALA A 35 9.83 12.45 6.55
N LYS A 36 9.80 13.79 6.55
CA LYS A 36 10.67 14.63 5.72
C LYS A 36 12.16 14.43 6.05
N LEU A 37 12.51 14.36 7.32
CA LEU A 37 13.89 14.08 7.74
C LEU A 37 14.34 12.69 7.26
N ARG A 38 13.51 11.67 7.46
CA ARG A 38 13.80 10.31 6.98
C ARG A 38 13.97 10.29 5.46
N HIS A 39 13.09 10.95 4.73
CA HIS A 39 13.17 11.06 3.27
C HIS A 39 14.47 11.76 2.84
N ALA A 40 14.84 12.86 3.49
CA ALA A 40 16.09 13.56 3.18
C ALA A 40 17.32 12.68 3.42
N VAL A 41 17.39 11.99 4.56
CA VAL A 41 18.56 11.19 4.96
C VAL A 41 18.64 9.84 4.25
N LEU A 42 17.51 9.13 4.10
CA LEU A 42 17.51 7.77 3.57
C LEU A 42 17.21 7.70 2.07
N THR A 43 16.65 8.76 1.47
CA THR A 43 16.29 8.78 0.04
C THR A 43 17.17 9.74 -0.73
N LYS A 44 17.13 11.04 -0.39
CA LYS A 44 17.83 12.07 -1.16
C LYS A 44 19.35 12.02 -1.00
N LEU A 45 19.84 11.96 0.23
CA LEU A 45 21.28 12.01 0.49
C LEU A 45 22.04 10.87 -0.17
N PRO A 46 21.63 9.58 -0.05
CA PRO A 46 22.31 8.48 -0.74
C PRO A 46 22.31 8.63 -2.26
N ASP A 47 21.18 9.08 -2.85
CA ASP A 47 21.09 9.28 -4.29
C ASP A 47 21.97 10.44 -4.76
N GLN A 48 22.05 11.53 -4.01
CA GLN A 48 22.92 12.68 -4.30
C GLN A 48 24.41 12.30 -4.25
N ILE A 49 24.82 11.49 -3.29
CA ILE A 49 26.22 11.00 -3.14
C ILE A 49 26.67 10.27 -4.42
N VAL A 50 25.78 9.50 -5.04
CA VAL A 50 26.07 8.76 -6.27
C VAL A 50 25.57 9.46 -7.54
N GLY A 51 25.38 10.77 -7.50
CA GLY A 51 25.00 11.59 -8.66
C GLY A 51 23.64 11.25 -9.28
N GLY A 52 22.68 10.81 -8.47
CA GLY A 52 21.33 10.46 -8.91
C GLY A 52 21.20 9.08 -9.56
N ALA A 53 22.22 8.23 -9.42
CA ALA A 53 22.21 6.91 -10.07
C ALA A 53 21.23 5.93 -9.46
N LEU A 54 21.00 5.98 -8.15
CA LEU A 54 20.05 5.08 -7.48
C LEU A 54 18.62 5.30 -7.99
N LEU A 55 18.18 6.54 -7.99
CA LEU A 55 16.82 6.89 -8.44
C LEU A 55 16.64 6.59 -9.93
N ARG A 56 17.61 6.94 -10.77
CA ARG A 56 17.56 6.60 -12.21
C ARG A 56 17.46 5.10 -12.43
N ASN A 57 18.21 4.29 -11.71
CA ASN A 57 18.14 2.84 -11.82
C ASN A 57 16.84 2.27 -11.26
N HIS A 58 16.34 2.83 -10.16
CA HIS A 58 15.06 2.45 -9.57
C HIS A 58 13.90 2.68 -10.55
N LEU A 59 13.85 3.83 -11.22
CA LEU A 59 12.81 4.16 -12.19
C LEU A 59 12.90 3.35 -13.49
N LYS A 60 14.07 2.82 -13.83
CA LYS A 60 14.25 1.92 -14.99
C LYS A 60 13.79 0.48 -14.75
N GLN A 61 13.65 0.06 -13.48
CA GLN A 61 13.15 -1.28 -13.18
C GLN A 61 11.71 -1.44 -13.66
N SER A 62 11.36 -2.55 -14.30
CA SER A 62 9.99 -2.84 -14.72
C SER A 62 9.08 -3.04 -13.50
N ILE A 63 7.79 -2.68 -13.64
CA ILE A 63 6.76 -3.07 -12.68
C ILE A 63 6.27 -4.46 -13.06
N GLU A 64 6.33 -5.40 -12.14
CA GLU A 64 5.86 -6.76 -12.36
C GLU A 64 4.34 -6.85 -12.21
N ILE A 65 3.68 -7.61 -13.08
CA ILE A 65 2.31 -8.09 -12.85
C ILE A 65 2.43 -9.48 -12.22
N ARG A 66 2.22 -9.57 -10.92
CA ARG A 66 2.24 -10.84 -10.22
C ARG A 66 0.87 -11.48 -10.21
N LYS A 67 0.72 -12.62 -10.88
CA LYS A 67 -0.51 -13.42 -10.87
C LYS A 67 -0.34 -14.58 -9.91
N ILE A 68 -1.29 -14.75 -9.00
CA ILE A 68 -1.30 -15.85 -8.02
C ILE A 68 -2.69 -16.43 -7.90
N GLU A 69 -2.75 -17.68 -7.49
CA GLU A 69 -3.99 -18.33 -7.08
C GLU A 69 -3.91 -18.65 -5.59
N LEU A 70 -4.96 -18.31 -4.85
CA LEU A 70 -5.10 -18.63 -3.42
C LEU A 70 -6.33 -19.49 -3.22
N LYS A 71 -6.14 -20.69 -2.63
CA LYS A 71 -7.22 -21.52 -2.15
C LYS A 71 -7.54 -21.13 -0.72
N VAL A 72 -8.78 -20.70 -0.48
CA VAL A 72 -9.26 -20.16 0.79
C VAL A 72 -10.47 -20.98 1.25
N ALA A 73 -10.32 -21.77 2.32
CA ALA A 73 -11.31 -22.77 2.76
C ALA A 73 -12.71 -22.15 2.99
N ASN A 74 -12.77 -21.03 3.70
CA ASN A 74 -14.03 -20.36 4.06
C ASN A 74 -14.45 -19.29 3.03
N TRP A 75 -13.95 -19.38 1.79
CA TRP A 75 -14.38 -18.48 0.71
C TRP A 75 -15.78 -18.84 0.21
N PRO A 76 -16.69 -17.86 0.04
CA PRO A 76 -18.05 -18.16 -0.41
C PRO A 76 -18.04 -18.76 -1.82
N ALA A 77 -18.74 -19.86 -2.03
CA ALA A 77 -18.76 -20.61 -3.29
C ALA A 77 -19.17 -19.72 -4.50
N LYS A 78 -20.08 -18.77 -4.28
CA LYS A 78 -20.54 -17.82 -5.31
C LYS A 78 -19.41 -16.97 -5.90
N PHE A 79 -18.31 -16.80 -5.17
CA PHE A 79 -17.16 -15.98 -5.57
C PHE A 79 -15.92 -16.83 -5.88
N ASP A 80 -16.11 -18.14 -6.13
CA ASP A 80 -15.01 -18.97 -6.60
C ASP A 80 -14.46 -18.45 -7.92
N GLY A 81 -13.16 -18.27 -7.99
CA GLY A 81 -12.47 -17.80 -9.19
C GLY A 81 -12.49 -16.30 -9.42
N ILE A 82 -13.00 -15.47 -8.48
CA ILE A 82 -12.91 -14.02 -8.67
C ILE A 82 -11.46 -13.56 -8.71
N ARG A 83 -11.22 -12.51 -9.49
CA ARG A 83 -9.91 -11.91 -9.70
C ARG A 83 -9.83 -10.58 -8.96
N VAL A 84 -9.09 -10.55 -7.86
CA VAL A 84 -8.85 -9.37 -7.06
C VAL A 84 -7.57 -8.70 -7.55
N GLY A 85 -7.69 -7.49 -8.09
CA GLY A 85 -6.55 -6.63 -8.42
C GLY A 85 -6.10 -5.90 -7.16
N HIS A 86 -4.87 -6.13 -6.73
CA HIS A 86 -4.30 -5.51 -5.54
C HIS A 86 -3.17 -4.56 -5.92
N ILE A 87 -3.32 -3.30 -5.52
CA ILE A 87 -2.34 -2.22 -5.70
C ILE A 87 -2.12 -1.51 -4.37
N SER A 88 -0.89 -1.12 -4.07
CA SER A 88 -0.51 -0.49 -2.80
C SER A 88 0.79 0.25 -2.91
N ASP A 89 1.05 1.14 -1.98
CA ASP A 89 2.35 1.77 -1.78
C ASP A 89 2.88 2.40 -3.07
N LEU A 90 2.09 3.26 -3.68
CA LEU A 90 2.49 4.01 -4.88
C LEU A 90 3.52 5.07 -4.54
N HIS A 91 3.37 5.73 -3.37
CA HIS A 91 4.25 6.79 -2.88
C HIS A 91 4.51 7.87 -3.93
N VAL A 92 3.42 8.36 -4.54
CA VAL A 92 3.50 9.44 -5.53
C VAL A 92 4.10 10.68 -4.90
N GLY A 93 5.19 11.14 -5.47
CA GLY A 93 5.95 12.25 -4.94
C GLY A 93 7.28 12.44 -5.66
N GLU A 94 8.25 12.92 -4.94
CA GLU A 94 9.56 13.27 -5.52
C GLU A 94 10.31 12.05 -6.08
N MET A 95 10.20 10.88 -5.44
CA MET A 95 10.88 9.66 -5.88
C MET A 95 10.08 8.91 -6.96
N ILE A 96 8.78 8.85 -6.82
CA ILE A 96 7.89 8.16 -7.78
C ILE A 96 7.04 9.19 -8.50
N PRO A 97 7.35 9.53 -9.75
CA PRO A 97 6.57 10.47 -10.52
C PRO A 97 5.17 9.91 -10.85
N VAL A 98 4.22 10.80 -11.08
CA VAL A 98 2.83 10.44 -11.46
C VAL A 98 2.80 9.46 -12.62
N SER A 99 3.65 9.65 -13.64
CA SER A 99 3.73 8.75 -14.80
C SER A 99 4.03 7.31 -14.42
N ARG A 100 4.88 7.09 -13.41
CA ARG A 100 5.22 5.76 -12.92
C ARG A 100 4.06 5.09 -12.18
N ALA A 101 3.32 5.88 -11.39
CA ALA A 101 2.12 5.40 -10.73
C ALA A 101 1.02 5.07 -11.75
N LEU A 102 0.84 5.91 -12.79
CA LEU A 102 -0.10 5.65 -13.88
C LEU A 102 0.27 4.39 -14.68
N GLU A 103 1.56 4.12 -14.90
CA GLU A 103 2.02 2.86 -15.50
C GLU A 103 1.55 1.65 -14.67
N ALA A 104 1.66 1.70 -13.34
CA ALA A 104 1.19 0.63 -12.47
C ALA A 104 -0.33 0.43 -12.56
N VAL A 105 -1.09 1.52 -12.59
CA VAL A 105 -2.56 1.47 -12.75
C VAL A 105 -2.95 0.88 -14.11
N ASP A 106 -2.27 1.26 -15.18
CA ASP A 106 -2.51 0.72 -16.54
C ASP A 106 -2.20 -0.78 -16.63
N LEU A 107 -1.10 -1.23 -16.02
CA LEU A 107 -0.77 -2.65 -15.92
C LEU A 107 -1.87 -3.44 -15.19
N LEU A 108 -2.42 -2.88 -14.11
CA LEU A 108 -3.53 -3.50 -13.39
C LEU A 108 -4.80 -3.52 -14.25
N ALA A 109 -5.10 -2.43 -14.97
CA ALA A 109 -6.24 -2.33 -15.90
C ALA A 109 -6.21 -3.41 -16.98
N LYS A 110 -5.04 -3.65 -17.59
CA LYS A 110 -4.83 -4.71 -18.59
C LYS A 110 -5.11 -6.10 -18.06
N SER A 111 -5.00 -6.30 -16.76
CA SER A 111 -5.30 -7.57 -16.10
C SER A 111 -6.80 -7.82 -15.93
N LYS A 112 -7.68 -6.85 -16.15
CA LYS A 112 -9.15 -6.93 -16.09
C LYS A 112 -9.64 -7.59 -14.77
N PRO A 113 -9.35 -7.02 -13.59
CA PRO A 113 -9.81 -7.57 -12.30
C PRO A 113 -11.32 -7.42 -12.14
N ASP A 114 -11.95 -8.32 -11.37
CA ASP A 114 -13.36 -8.23 -11.01
C ASP A 114 -13.58 -7.23 -9.86
N LEU A 115 -12.59 -7.12 -8.99
CA LEU A 115 -12.54 -6.23 -7.84
C LEU A 115 -11.16 -5.59 -7.75
N VAL A 116 -11.09 -4.30 -7.39
CA VAL A 116 -9.83 -3.60 -7.12
C VAL A 116 -9.73 -3.27 -5.64
N ALA A 117 -8.61 -3.66 -5.04
CA ALA A 117 -8.22 -3.37 -3.66
C ALA A 117 -6.96 -2.49 -3.65
N CYS A 118 -7.11 -1.23 -3.24
CA CYS A 118 -5.99 -0.33 -2.98
C CYS A 118 -5.76 -0.26 -1.48
N THR A 119 -4.61 -0.77 -1.02
CA THR A 119 -4.32 -0.86 0.42
C THR A 119 -3.46 0.29 0.95
N GLY A 120 -3.55 1.47 0.32
CA GLY A 120 -3.01 2.73 0.85
C GLY A 120 -1.59 3.06 0.43
N ASP A 121 -1.06 4.13 1.05
CA ASP A 121 0.20 4.78 0.71
C ASP A 121 0.25 5.15 -0.79
N VAL A 122 -0.83 5.77 -1.29
CA VAL A 122 -0.86 6.36 -2.63
C VAL A 122 0.01 7.61 -2.68
N VAL A 123 -0.04 8.42 -1.63
CA VAL A 123 0.73 9.65 -1.44
C VAL A 123 2.05 9.35 -0.74
N ASP A 124 3.13 10.08 -1.07
CA ASP A 124 4.38 9.99 -0.27
C ASP A 124 4.38 11.00 0.88
N LEU A 125 4.58 12.28 0.61
CA LEU A 125 4.65 13.33 1.65
C LEU A 125 3.60 14.42 1.47
N ASP A 126 3.14 14.67 0.25
CA ASP A 126 2.21 15.73 -0.12
C ASP A 126 1.19 15.18 -1.13
N VAL A 127 -0.07 15.49 -0.91
CA VAL A 127 -1.18 15.04 -1.77
C VAL A 127 -1.28 15.87 -3.07
N ALA A 128 -0.59 17.00 -3.16
CA ALA A 128 -0.60 17.82 -4.36
C ALA A 128 -0.02 17.07 -5.57
N GLY A 129 -0.73 17.09 -6.69
CA GLY A 129 -0.33 16.40 -7.92
C GLY A 129 -0.69 14.92 -7.96
N CYS A 130 -1.33 14.37 -6.92
CA CYS A 130 -1.79 12.98 -6.91
C CYS A 130 -3.17 12.79 -7.60
N GLU A 131 -3.87 13.85 -7.96
CA GLU A 131 -5.21 13.84 -8.56
C GLU A 131 -5.30 12.91 -9.80
N PRO A 132 -4.35 12.92 -10.76
CA PRO A 132 -4.43 12.04 -11.92
C PRO A 132 -4.36 10.55 -11.55
N VAL A 133 -3.64 10.21 -10.48
CA VAL A 133 -3.50 8.81 -10.03
C VAL A 133 -4.80 8.34 -9.37
N PHE A 134 -5.43 9.15 -8.52
CA PHE A 134 -6.75 8.84 -7.96
C PHE A 134 -7.79 8.69 -9.06
N ALA A 135 -7.81 9.61 -10.04
CA ALA A 135 -8.70 9.53 -11.19
C ALA A 135 -8.52 8.21 -11.97
N ALA A 136 -7.28 7.83 -12.24
CA ALA A 136 -6.98 6.58 -12.95
C ALA A 136 -7.40 5.34 -12.15
N LEU A 137 -7.15 5.31 -10.83
CA LEU A 137 -7.59 4.23 -9.93
C LEU A 137 -9.11 4.10 -9.92
N GLY A 138 -9.80 5.23 -9.85
CA GLY A 138 -11.27 5.27 -9.84
C GLY A 138 -11.92 4.87 -11.17
N GLN A 139 -11.21 5.00 -12.29
CA GLN A 139 -11.67 4.61 -13.63
C GLN A 139 -11.37 3.14 -13.97
N LEU A 140 -10.64 2.40 -13.14
CA LEU A 140 -10.40 0.98 -13.35
C LEU A 140 -11.73 0.22 -13.50
N ARG A 141 -11.86 -0.56 -14.55
CA ARG A 141 -13.03 -1.43 -14.76
C ARG A 141 -12.96 -2.60 -13.77
N ALA A 142 -13.91 -2.63 -12.84
CA ALA A 142 -14.05 -3.68 -11.84
C ALA A 142 -15.55 -3.85 -11.53
N SER A 143 -16.14 -4.98 -11.94
CA SER A 143 -17.59 -5.22 -11.82
C SER A 143 -18.09 -5.23 -10.39
N MET A 144 -17.22 -5.62 -9.44
CA MET A 144 -17.53 -5.71 -8.01
C MET A 144 -17.14 -4.47 -7.22
N GLY A 145 -16.48 -3.49 -7.84
CA GLY A 145 -16.09 -2.22 -7.22
C GLY A 145 -14.58 -2.05 -7.01
N ARG A 146 -14.25 -0.84 -6.55
CA ARG A 146 -12.88 -0.39 -6.25
C ARG A 146 -12.87 0.12 -4.83
N PHE A 147 -12.04 -0.50 -3.97
CA PHE A 147 -12.00 -0.24 -2.55
C PHE A 147 -10.65 0.33 -2.15
N PHE A 148 -10.66 1.28 -1.24
CA PHE A 148 -9.48 1.99 -0.77
C PHE A 148 -9.47 2.09 0.76
N VAL A 149 -8.31 1.82 1.35
CA VAL A 149 -8.00 2.14 2.75
C VAL A 149 -6.76 3.02 2.82
N LEU A 150 -6.68 3.85 3.84
CA LEU A 150 -5.54 4.74 4.05
C LEU A 150 -4.31 3.97 4.54
N GLY A 151 -3.15 4.34 3.99
CA GLY A 151 -1.86 3.98 4.57
C GLY A 151 -1.30 5.06 5.50
N ASN A 152 -0.12 4.83 6.04
CA ASN A 152 0.48 5.78 6.98
C ASN A 152 1.00 7.06 6.33
N HIS A 153 1.37 7.02 5.06
CA HIS A 153 1.79 8.20 4.31
C HIS A 153 0.58 9.06 3.88
N ASP A 154 -0.54 8.45 3.53
CA ASP A 154 -1.79 9.15 3.23
C ASP A 154 -2.30 10.01 4.41
N LEU A 155 -1.85 9.69 5.65
CA LEU A 155 -2.20 10.41 6.89
C LEU A 155 -1.22 11.54 7.24
N LEU A 156 -0.15 11.76 6.46
CA LEU A 156 0.93 12.71 6.83
C LEU A 156 0.55 14.16 6.57
N ASP A 157 -0.02 14.44 5.41
CA ASP A 157 -0.35 15.81 4.97
C ASP A 157 -1.82 16.14 5.23
N ASN A 158 -2.71 15.66 4.39
CA ASN A 158 -4.14 15.98 4.45
C ASN A 158 -4.99 14.74 4.12
N GLU A 159 -5.26 13.93 5.15
CA GLU A 159 -6.07 12.71 5.00
C GLU A 159 -7.46 12.97 4.43
N GLN A 160 -8.06 14.11 4.79
CA GLN A 160 -9.40 14.47 4.30
C GLN A 160 -9.40 14.73 2.80
N ARG A 161 -8.33 15.37 2.29
CA ARG A 161 -8.16 15.57 0.85
C ARG A 161 -7.91 14.24 0.12
N VAL A 162 -7.08 13.36 0.67
CA VAL A 162 -6.87 12.01 0.13
C VAL A 162 -8.18 11.25 0.03
N MET A 163 -8.96 11.21 1.11
CA MET A 163 -10.27 10.54 1.15
C MET A 163 -11.26 11.15 0.17
N ARG A 164 -11.27 12.46 0.03
CA ARG A 164 -12.13 13.16 -0.93
C ARG A 164 -11.75 12.80 -2.36
N LEU A 165 -10.47 12.87 -2.73
CA LEU A 165 -9.98 12.50 -4.07
C LEU A 165 -10.34 11.05 -4.42
N ALA A 166 -10.16 10.12 -3.48
CA ALA A 166 -10.54 8.73 -3.68
C ALA A 166 -12.06 8.59 -3.97
N ARG A 167 -12.92 9.25 -3.18
CA ARG A 167 -14.39 9.19 -3.37
C ARG A 167 -14.83 9.85 -4.67
N GLU A 168 -14.35 11.05 -4.96
CA GLU A 168 -14.67 11.81 -6.17
C GLU A 168 -14.22 11.06 -7.44
N SER A 169 -13.16 10.27 -7.36
CA SER A 169 -12.73 9.40 -8.46
C SER A 169 -13.61 8.16 -8.67
N GLY A 170 -14.51 7.85 -7.73
CA GLY A 170 -15.40 6.68 -7.78
C GLY A 170 -14.87 5.44 -7.04
N MET A 171 -13.92 5.60 -6.13
CA MET A 171 -13.50 4.54 -5.21
C MET A 171 -14.37 4.53 -3.95
N THR A 172 -14.67 3.34 -3.44
CA THR A 172 -15.28 3.15 -2.13
C THR A 172 -14.19 3.18 -1.06
N THR A 173 -14.23 4.19 -0.20
CA THR A 173 -13.26 4.33 0.90
C THR A 173 -13.79 3.62 2.14
N LEU A 174 -12.94 2.87 2.83
CA LEU A 174 -13.29 2.11 4.03
C LEU A 174 -12.47 2.61 5.23
N ARG A 175 -13.14 2.88 6.37
CA ARG A 175 -12.51 3.35 7.62
C ARG A 175 -13.14 2.70 8.86
N GLY A 176 -12.66 1.53 9.23
CA GLY A 176 -13.18 0.79 10.38
C GLY A 176 -14.63 0.34 10.18
N GLU A 177 -14.94 -0.15 8.98
CA GLU A 177 -16.28 -0.59 8.57
C GLU A 177 -16.20 -1.79 7.63
N THR A 178 -17.33 -2.49 7.50
CA THR A 178 -17.53 -3.56 6.52
C THR A 178 -18.68 -3.18 5.61
N LEU A 179 -18.45 -3.20 4.30
CA LEU A 179 -19.45 -2.96 3.27
C LEU A 179 -19.68 -4.21 2.42
N THR A 180 -20.86 -4.29 1.83
CA THR A 180 -21.20 -5.36 0.89
C THR A 180 -20.99 -4.87 -0.54
N ALA A 181 -20.02 -5.46 -1.23
CA ALA A 181 -19.77 -5.21 -2.64
C ALA A 181 -20.90 -5.78 -3.51
N ARG A 182 -20.95 -5.36 -4.78
CA ARG A 182 -21.91 -5.89 -5.74
C ARG A 182 -21.80 -7.42 -5.78
N GLY A 183 -22.92 -8.08 -5.68
CA GLY A 183 -23.01 -9.54 -5.64
C GLY A 183 -22.99 -10.14 -4.23
N GLY A 184 -22.74 -9.37 -3.17
CA GLY A 184 -22.88 -9.85 -1.79
C GLY A 184 -21.55 -10.20 -1.09
N LEU A 185 -20.39 -9.93 -1.69
CA LEU A 185 -19.09 -10.11 -1.05
C LEU A 185 -18.89 -9.02 0.01
N ARG A 186 -18.67 -9.41 1.28
CA ARG A 186 -18.39 -8.47 2.37
C ARG A 186 -16.91 -8.10 2.37
N ILE A 187 -16.63 -6.80 2.32
CA ILE A 187 -15.28 -6.23 2.30
C ILE A 187 -15.14 -5.32 3.50
N GLY A 188 -14.22 -5.65 4.38
CA GLY A 188 -13.83 -4.82 5.51
C GLY A 188 -12.63 -3.96 5.19
N GLY A 189 -12.57 -2.77 5.76
CA GLY A 189 -11.39 -1.92 5.71
C GLY A 189 -11.15 -1.26 7.05
N ILE A 190 -9.90 -1.23 7.48
CA ILE A 190 -9.52 -0.64 8.77
C ILE A 190 -8.56 0.53 8.60
N ASP A 191 -8.62 1.45 9.55
CA ASP A 191 -7.65 2.54 9.65
C ASP A 191 -6.26 2.02 10.01
N TRP A 192 -5.25 2.73 9.55
CA TRP A 192 -3.87 2.37 9.84
C TRP A 192 -3.55 2.57 11.33
N SER A 193 -2.87 1.60 11.91
CA SER A 193 -2.24 1.72 13.22
C SER A 193 -0.80 1.22 13.19
N ARG A 194 0.08 1.93 13.91
CA ARG A 194 1.49 1.55 14.05
C ARG A 194 1.67 0.33 14.95
N THR A 195 0.80 0.18 15.95
CA THR A 195 0.94 -0.83 17.00
C THR A 195 0.17 -2.09 16.66
N LEU A 196 0.61 -3.22 17.21
CA LEU A 196 -0.14 -4.47 17.10
C LEU A 196 -1.51 -4.37 17.76
N ALA A 197 -1.55 -3.76 18.97
CA ALA A 197 -2.79 -3.58 19.73
C ALA A 197 -3.80 -2.69 19.00
N GLY A 198 -3.36 -1.59 18.39
CA GLY A 198 -4.24 -0.71 17.63
C GLY A 198 -4.82 -1.40 16.39
N ASN A 199 -4.00 -2.15 15.62
CA ASN A 199 -4.53 -2.94 14.50
C ASN A 199 -5.54 -3.99 14.98
N ALA A 200 -5.27 -4.66 16.11
CA ALA A 200 -6.19 -5.64 16.67
C ALA A 200 -7.52 -4.98 17.11
N GLN A 201 -7.47 -3.79 17.68
CA GLN A 201 -8.66 -3.03 18.06
C GLN A 201 -9.53 -2.69 16.84
N GLU A 202 -8.92 -2.19 15.77
CA GLU A 202 -9.65 -1.88 14.53
C GLU A 202 -10.32 -3.12 13.90
N VAL A 203 -9.61 -4.26 13.89
CA VAL A 203 -10.20 -5.52 13.40
C VAL A 203 -11.40 -5.93 14.27
N ARG A 204 -11.26 -5.92 15.61
CA ARG A 204 -12.36 -6.29 16.50
C ARG A 204 -13.57 -5.38 16.34
N LYS A 205 -13.36 -4.08 16.09
CA LYS A 205 -14.44 -3.11 15.88
C LYS A 205 -15.34 -3.53 14.71
N ILE A 206 -14.77 -3.90 13.57
CA ILE A 206 -15.56 -4.27 12.38
C ILE A 206 -16.18 -5.67 12.46
N VAL A 207 -15.70 -6.52 13.35
CA VAL A 207 -16.19 -7.90 13.51
C VAL A 207 -17.23 -8.03 14.63
N GLN A 208 -17.28 -7.08 15.58
CA GLN A 208 -18.21 -7.12 16.74
C GLN A 208 -19.69 -7.17 16.37
N GLU A 209 -20.04 -6.71 15.18
CA GLU A 209 -21.43 -6.72 14.68
C GLU A 209 -21.85 -8.07 14.06
N GLY A 210 -21.07 -9.14 14.24
CA GLY A 210 -21.35 -10.46 13.65
C GLY A 210 -21.17 -10.52 12.14
N ASN A 211 -20.67 -9.46 11.56
CA ASN A 211 -20.51 -9.28 10.10
C ASN A 211 -19.06 -9.48 9.67
N VAL A 212 -18.49 -10.66 9.91
CA VAL A 212 -17.10 -10.98 9.52
C VAL A 212 -16.91 -10.73 8.02
N PRO A 213 -15.98 -9.85 7.60
CA PRO A 213 -15.70 -9.64 6.19
C PRO A 213 -15.09 -10.89 5.55
N HIS A 214 -15.41 -11.15 4.29
CA HIS A 214 -14.75 -12.21 3.53
C HIS A 214 -13.34 -11.76 3.08
N LEU A 215 -13.20 -10.47 2.79
CA LEU A 215 -11.95 -9.82 2.41
C LEU A 215 -11.71 -8.61 3.32
N LEU A 216 -10.57 -8.58 4.00
CA LEU A 216 -10.13 -7.44 4.79
C LEU A 216 -9.02 -6.68 4.07
N LEU A 217 -9.17 -5.37 3.93
CA LEU A 217 -8.13 -4.46 3.50
C LEU A 217 -7.51 -3.78 4.72
N ALA A 218 -6.23 -3.99 4.91
CA ALA A 218 -5.48 -3.41 6.03
C ALA A 218 -4.08 -3.04 5.54
N HIS A 219 -3.75 -1.76 5.53
CA HIS A 219 -2.41 -1.35 5.07
C HIS A 219 -1.30 -2.05 5.84
N ASN A 220 -1.42 -2.14 7.17
CA ASN A 220 -0.42 -2.80 8.02
C ASN A 220 -0.69 -4.30 8.15
N PRO A 221 0.22 -5.21 7.73
CA PRO A 221 0.03 -6.65 7.85
C PRO A 221 -0.07 -7.16 9.29
N LYS A 222 0.28 -6.35 10.30
CA LYS A 222 0.08 -6.71 11.71
C LYS A 222 -1.39 -6.96 12.08
N ALA A 223 -2.32 -6.40 11.32
CA ALA A 223 -3.76 -6.64 11.48
C ALA A 223 -4.13 -8.12 11.31
N PHE A 224 -3.39 -8.85 10.49
CA PHE A 224 -3.70 -10.24 10.17
C PHE A 224 -3.77 -11.17 11.38
N ARG A 225 -2.94 -10.95 12.39
CA ARG A 225 -2.94 -11.81 13.58
C ARG A 225 -4.28 -11.81 14.30
N GLU A 226 -4.94 -10.65 14.35
CA GLU A 226 -6.28 -10.56 14.94
C GLU A 226 -7.36 -10.97 13.93
N ALA A 227 -7.21 -10.62 12.66
CA ALA A 227 -8.12 -11.05 11.60
C ALA A 227 -8.24 -12.58 11.54
N ALA A 228 -7.12 -13.30 11.70
CA ALA A 228 -7.12 -14.77 11.75
C ALA A 228 -7.84 -15.31 12.98
N LYS A 229 -7.71 -14.69 14.15
CA LYS A 229 -8.48 -15.08 15.36
C LYS A 229 -9.99 -14.87 15.19
N CYS A 230 -10.34 -13.85 14.39
CA CYS A 230 -11.73 -13.55 14.05
C CYS A 230 -12.23 -14.33 12.81
N ASN A 231 -11.48 -15.30 12.31
CA ASN A 231 -11.80 -16.13 11.14
C ASN A 231 -12.06 -15.32 9.86
N VAL A 232 -11.37 -14.20 9.66
CA VAL A 232 -11.41 -13.47 8.39
C VAL A 232 -10.70 -14.31 7.32
N PRO A 233 -11.37 -14.71 6.23
CA PRO A 233 -10.80 -15.66 5.27
C PRO A 233 -9.57 -15.11 4.54
N LEU A 234 -9.61 -13.85 4.07
CA LEU A 234 -8.52 -13.24 3.31
C LEU A 234 -8.24 -11.81 3.76
N THR A 235 -6.98 -11.50 4.01
CA THR A 235 -6.47 -10.14 4.29
C THR A 235 -5.48 -9.72 3.21
N LEU A 236 -5.58 -8.48 2.73
CA LEU A 236 -4.62 -7.87 1.82
C LEU A 236 -3.93 -6.69 2.50
N SER A 237 -2.60 -6.64 2.35
CA SER A 237 -1.77 -5.60 2.99
C SER A 237 -0.61 -5.15 2.09
N GLY A 238 -0.10 -3.94 2.37
CA GLY A 238 1.12 -3.36 1.82
C GLY A 238 2.15 -3.03 2.91
N HIS A 239 2.55 -1.75 2.97
CA HIS A 239 3.33 -1.12 4.04
C HIS A 239 4.80 -1.51 4.15
N THR A 240 5.14 -2.75 3.92
CA THR A 240 6.46 -3.30 4.25
C THR A 240 7.46 -3.22 3.10
N HIS A 241 6.97 -3.00 1.87
CA HIS A 241 7.76 -3.04 0.62
C HIS A 241 8.63 -4.29 0.46
N GLY A 242 8.28 -5.38 1.15
CA GLY A 242 9.15 -6.55 1.25
C GLY A 242 10.45 -6.32 2.04
N GLY A 243 10.58 -5.14 2.70
CA GLY A 243 11.80 -4.64 3.31
C GLY A 243 12.74 -3.97 2.31
N GLN A 244 12.36 -3.83 1.04
CA GLN A 244 13.13 -3.35 -0.12
C GLN A 244 14.43 -4.12 -0.42
N PHE A 245 14.99 -4.80 0.59
CA PHE A 245 16.18 -5.64 0.48
C PHE A 245 15.86 -7.05 1.00
N ALA A 246 15.68 -8.01 0.11
CA ALA A 246 15.52 -9.42 0.46
C ALA A 246 16.74 -10.21 0.01
N LEU A 247 17.42 -10.87 0.95
CA LEU A 247 18.57 -11.73 0.65
C LEU A 247 18.16 -12.94 -0.20
N LEU A 248 16.94 -13.45 -0.01
CA LEU A 248 16.44 -14.64 -0.68
C LEU A 248 15.12 -14.36 -1.43
N PRO A 249 15.14 -14.36 -2.78
CA PRO A 249 13.93 -14.18 -3.60
C PRO A 249 12.85 -15.23 -3.35
N SER A 250 13.24 -16.43 -2.93
CA SER A 250 12.36 -17.58 -2.68
C SER A 250 11.34 -17.35 -1.55
N LEU A 251 11.64 -16.45 -0.62
CA LEU A 251 10.75 -16.14 0.51
C LEU A 251 9.39 -15.53 0.10
N ARG A 252 9.30 -14.97 -1.11
CA ARG A 252 8.04 -14.44 -1.65
C ARG A 252 7.16 -15.51 -2.32
N LYS A 253 7.75 -16.62 -2.75
CA LYS A 253 7.11 -17.58 -3.66
C LYS A 253 6.27 -18.64 -2.96
N LYS A 254 6.63 -19.03 -1.74
CA LYS A 254 5.97 -20.12 -1.01
C LYS A 254 5.08 -19.57 0.12
N PRO A 255 3.91 -20.20 0.39
CA PRO A 255 3.10 -19.93 1.57
C PRO A 255 3.91 -20.12 2.84
N ARG A 256 3.66 -19.30 3.86
CA ARG A 256 4.36 -19.37 5.15
C ARG A 256 3.39 -19.25 6.32
N ALA A 257 3.67 -19.96 7.41
CA ALA A 257 2.91 -19.79 8.65
C ALA A 257 3.18 -18.39 9.25
N ALA A 258 2.12 -17.64 9.55
CA ALA A 258 2.23 -16.28 10.05
C ALA A 258 2.83 -16.20 11.46
N ALA A 259 2.60 -17.21 12.29
CA ALA A 259 3.07 -17.24 13.69
C ALA A 259 4.60 -17.19 13.82
N SER A 260 5.33 -17.78 12.87
CA SER A 260 6.79 -17.91 12.88
C SER A 260 7.50 -16.92 11.95
N SER A 261 6.76 -16.00 11.30
CA SER A 261 7.28 -15.17 10.21
C SER A 261 7.18 -13.68 10.51
N VAL A 262 8.18 -12.92 10.05
CA VAL A 262 8.04 -11.49 9.86
C VAL A 262 7.22 -11.27 8.60
N LEU A 263 6.07 -10.61 8.71
CA LEU A 263 5.10 -10.41 7.64
C LEU A 263 5.58 -9.31 6.68
N ARG A 264 6.53 -9.63 5.80
CA ARG A 264 7.15 -8.64 4.89
C ARG A 264 6.53 -8.64 3.49
N ALA A 265 6.51 -9.78 2.82
CA ALA A 265 5.95 -9.90 1.47
C ALA A 265 5.56 -11.35 1.16
N GLY A 266 4.53 -11.52 0.31
CA GLY A 266 4.05 -12.80 -0.15
C GLY A 266 2.88 -13.34 0.65
N HIS A 267 2.64 -14.65 0.55
CA HIS A 267 1.50 -15.33 1.12
C HIS A 267 1.83 -15.93 2.49
N TYR A 268 0.95 -15.67 3.44
CA TYR A 268 0.98 -16.24 4.81
C TYR A 268 -0.37 -16.86 5.13
N HIS A 269 -0.39 -17.79 6.08
CA HIS A 269 -1.62 -18.40 6.61
C HIS A 269 -1.53 -18.63 8.11
N GLN A 270 -2.68 -18.64 8.76
CA GLN A 270 -2.87 -19.04 10.15
C GLN A 270 -4.24 -19.72 10.25
N GLY A 271 -4.24 -21.06 10.43
CA GLY A 271 -5.46 -21.86 10.20
C GLY A 271 -5.97 -21.66 8.78
N ASP A 272 -7.28 -21.46 8.63
CA ASP A 272 -7.97 -21.22 7.36
C ASP A 272 -7.94 -19.76 6.90
N SER A 273 -7.29 -18.89 7.65
CA SER A 273 -7.14 -17.48 7.31
C SER A 273 -5.85 -17.24 6.52
N HIS A 274 -5.96 -16.43 5.49
CA HIS A 274 -4.86 -16.10 4.58
C HIS A 274 -4.55 -14.61 4.59
N LEU A 275 -3.25 -14.28 4.46
CA LEU A 275 -2.76 -12.94 4.26
C LEU A 275 -1.90 -12.89 3.00
N PHE A 276 -2.11 -11.89 2.18
CA PHE A 276 -1.17 -11.54 1.13
C PHE A 276 -0.61 -10.13 1.36
N VAL A 277 0.72 -10.02 1.38
CA VAL A 277 1.43 -8.74 1.51
C VAL A 277 2.16 -8.47 0.21
N THR A 278 1.81 -7.36 -0.46
CA THR A 278 2.51 -6.91 -1.66
C THR A 278 3.81 -6.17 -1.33
N THR A 279 4.74 -6.14 -2.27
CA THR A 279 5.92 -5.29 -2.19
C THR A 279 5.64 -3.84 -2.63
N GLY A 280 4.44 -3.58 -3.20
CA GLY A 280 4.06 -2.26 -3.67
C GLY A 280 4.86 -1.77 -4.88
N VAL A 281 4.53 -0.58 -5.35
CA VAL A 281 5.14 0.05 -6.54
C VAL A 281 6.27 1.00 -6.16
N GLY A 282 6.01 1.91 -5.23
CA GLY A 282 6.97 2.87 -4.69
C GLY A 282 7.77 2.35 -3.49
N GLY A 283 8.37 3.22 -2.75
CA GLY A 283 9.17 2.86 -1.57
C GLY A 283 9.79 4.07 -0.90
N TRP A 284 10.52 3.83 0.16
CA TRP A 284 11.18 4.88 0.96
C TRP A 284 12.69 5.03 0.66
N PHE A 285 13.26 4.10 -0.12
CA PHE A 285 14.66 4.11 -0.53
C PHE A 285 14.76 3.86 -2.04
N PRO A 286 15.61 4.57 -2.79
CA PRO A 286 15.66 4.48 -4.25
C PRO A 286 16.42 3.25 -4.75
N LEU A 287 16.21 2.11 -4.11
CA LEU A 287 16.78 0.83 -4.51
C LEU A 287 15.90 -0.32 -3.99
N ARG A 288 15.68 -1.31 -4.83
CA ARG A 288 14.99 -2.56 -4.51
C ARG A 288 15.86 -3.75 -4.91
N VAL A 289 16.11 -4.66 -3.98
CA VAL A 289 16.88 -5.90 -4.23
C VAL A 289 16.00 -7.09 -3.90
N ASN A 290 15.67 -7.92 -4.90
CA ASN A 290 14.78 -9.07 -4.78
C ASN A 290 13.35 -8.73 -4.26
N CYS A 291 12.99 -7.46 -4.30
CA CYS A 291 11.68 -6.94 -3.93
C CYS A 291 11.19 -6.02 -5.08
N PRO A 292 10.88 -6.57 -6.27
CA PRO A 292 10.47 -5.76 -7.42
C PRO A 292 9.23 -4.92 -7.10
N ALA A 293 9.07 -3.81 -7.80
CA ALA A 293 7.82 -3.09 -7.84
C ALA A 293 6.75 -3.99 -8.48
N GLU A 294 5.57 -4.12 -7.86
CA GLU A 294 4.55 -5.04 -8.37
C GLU A 294 3.13 -4.49 -8.22
N VAL A 295 2.27 -4.88 -9.16
CA VAL A 295 0.82 -4.97 -9.00
C VAL A 295 0.44 -6.43 -8.99
N VAL A 296 -0.61 -6.79 -8.25
CA VAL A 296 -0.93 -8.21 -8.03
C VAL A 296 -2.35 -8.51 -8.52
N VAL A 297 -2.52 -9.65 -9.15
CA VAL A 297 -3.83 -10.22 -9.48
C VAL A 297 -3.97 -11.55 -8.77
N ILE A 298 -4.89 -11.60 -7.82
CA ILE A 298 -5.16 -12.75 -6.99
C ILE A 298 -6.43 -13.43 -7.47
N THR A 299 -6.32 -14.63 -8.04
CA THR A 299 -7.48 -15.48 -8.28
C THR A 299 -7.80 -16.21 -6.99
N VAL A 300 -8.95 -15.89 -6.38
CA VAL A 300 -9.36 -16.53 -5.14
C VAL A 300 -10.24 -17.72 -5.46
N ARG A 301 -9.79 -18.89 -5.02
CA ARG A 301 -10.53 -20.16 -5.15
C ARG A 301 -11.07 -20.59 -3.80
N ARG A 302 -12.23 -21.19 -3.81
CA ARG A 302 -12.71 -21.93 -2.65
C ARG A 302 -11.84 -23.18 -2.46
N GLY A 303 -11.28 -23.36 -1.25
CA GLY A 303 -10.46 -24.51 -0.86
C GLY A 303 -11.28 -25.68 -0.39
#